data_79d17f8ac5ae090c1902de6173b8f149
#
_entry.id   79d17f8ac5ae090c1902de6173b8f149
#
_cell.length_a   1.000
_cell.length_b   1.000
_cell.length_c   1.000
_cell.angle_alpha   90.00
_cell.angle_beta   90.00
_cell.angle_gamma   90.00
#
_symmetry.space_group_name_H-M   'P 1'
#
loop_
_entity.id
_entity.type
_entity.pdbx_description
1 polymer ?
#
loop_
_entity_poly.entity_id
_entity_poly.type
_entity_poly.pdbx_seq_one_letter_code
_entity_poly.pdbx_strand_id
1 'polypeptide(L)'
;MSRIARIVVVAATTATLMGGVAGIAAADTGTAAPQSPPAASAPAGTQASPTYHLFMKVYNDSTTDLKLVSADHNDSGHWGQRAVDLPAGKSEQVDVSSWMYGAHALLRYADPSGAQVVISANDNTINHNDTDGTTSNSPLVNVNGSIGGGIGHVNSEFHITNR
;
A
#
# COMPACT_ATOMS: atom_id res chain seq x y z
N MET A 1 3.66 -31.27 29.30
CA MET A 1 2.55 -31.62 28.39
C MET A 1 1.52 -30.50 28.47
N SER A 2 1.50 -29.59 27.53
CA SER A 2 0.55 -28.47 27.48
C SER A 2 -0.25 -28.57 26.17
N ARG A 3 -1.58 -28.65 26.29
CA ARG A 3 -2.50 -28.78 25.16
C ARG A 3 -2.85 -27.39 24.66
N ILE A 4 -2.54 -27.09 23.41
CA ILE A 4 -2.92 -25.87 22.73
C ILE A 4 -4.32 -26.08 22.16
N ALA A 5 -5.28 -25.30 22.63
CA ALA A 5 -6.65 -25.26 22.10
C ALA A 5 -6.66 -24.43 20.81
N ARG A 6 -7.11 -25.04 19.71
CA ARG A 6 -7.40 -24.34 18.45
C ARG A 6 -8.79 -23.76 18.51
N ILE A 7 -8.89 -22.44 18.40
CA ILE A 7 -10.17 -21.74 18.23
C ILE A 7 -10.42 -21.66 16.73
N VAL A 8 -11.50 -22.29 16.28
CA VAL A 8 -12.04 -22.16 14.92
C VAL A 8 -13.12 -21.11 14.96
N VAL A 9 -12.93 -19.98 14.29
CA VAL A 9 -13.97 -18.96 14.10
C VAL A 9 -14.68 -19.26 12.78
N VAL A 10 -15.95 -19.62 12.87
CA VAL A 10 -16.85 -19.81 11.72
C VAL A 10 -17.57 -18.48 11.48
N ALA A 11 -17.35 -17.85 10.37
CA ALA A 11 -18.11 -16.69 9.92
C ALA A 11 -19.40 -17.15 9.21
N ALA A 12 -20.55 -16.81 9.76
CA ALA A 12 -21.85 -17.07 9.16
C ALA A 12 -22.24 -15.89 8.26
N THR A 13 -22.40 -16.15 6.98
CA THR A 13 -22.98 -15.21 6.00
C THR A 13 -24.50 -15.34 5.99
N THR A 14 -25.21 -14.31 6.44
CA THR A 14 -26.67 -14.20 6.31
C THR A 14 -27.04 -13.56 4.99
N ALA A 15 -27.68 -14.35 4.12
CA ALA A 15 -28.32 -13.85 2.91
C ALA A 15 -29.76 -13.43 3.22
N THR A 16 -30.07 -12.15 3.03
CA THR A 16 -31.44 -11.63 3.19
C THR A 16 -32.17 -11.69 1.85
N LEU A 17 -33.13 -12.60 1.72
CA LEU A 17 -34.10 -12.61 0.60
C LEU A 17 -35.20 -11.59 0.91
N MET A 18 -35.36 -10.60 0.07
CA MET A 18 -36.54 -9.75 0.04
C MET A 18 -37.61 -10.37 -0.86
N GLY A 19 -38.66 -10.86 -0.21
CA GLY A 19 -39.88 -11.33 -0.87
C GLY A 19 -40.73 -10.15 -1.33
N GLY A 20 -41.16 -10.18 -2.59
CA GLY A 20 -42.08 -9.22 -3.16
C GLY A 20 -43.51 -9.50 -2.73
N VAL A 21 -44.24 -8.48 -2.31
CA VAL A 21 -45.68 -8.50 -2.11
C VAL A 21 -46.35 -7.87 -3.33
N ALA A 22 -47.16 -8.68 -4.00
CA ALA A 22 -48.02 -8.19 -5.07
C ALA A 22 -49.30 -7.53 -4.46
N GLY A 23 -49.34 -6.20 -4.54
CA GLY A 23 -50.55 -5.43 -4.22
C GLY A 23 -51.39 -5.16 -5.45
N ILE A 24 -52.68 -5.49 -5.38
CA ILE A 24 -53.67 -5.32 -6.46
C ILE A 24 -54.06 -3.85 -6.59
N ALA A 25 -54.03 -3.32 -7.84
CA ALA A 25 -54.32 -1.95 -8.16
C ALA A 25 -55.84 -1.62 -8.04
N ALA A 26 -56.14 -0.51 -7.37
CA ALA A 26 -57.36 0.25 -7.60
C ALA A 26 -57.07 1.34 -8.63
N ALA A 27 -57.87 1.38 -9.68
CA ALA A 27 -57.75 2.41 -10.71
C ALA A 27 -58.34 3.72 -10.18
N ASP A 28 -57.46 4.72 -9.97
CA ASP A 28 -57.86 6.10 -9.75
C ASP A 28 -57.43 6.93 -10.96
N THR A 29 -58.41 7.55 -11.61
CA THR A 29 -58.21 8.40 -12.80
C THR A 29 -57.76 9.79 -12.35
N GLY A 30 -56.54 9.90 -11.86
CA GLY A 30 -55.88 11.16 -11.54
C GLY A 30 -54.98 11.61 -12.68
N THR A 31 -55.19 12.83 -13.16
CA THR A 31 -54.37 13.48 -14.18
C THR A 31 -52.90 13.47 -13.77
N ALA A 32 -52.07 12.72 -14.48
CA ALA A 32 -50.65 12.62 -14.23
C ALA A 32 -49.97 13.97 -14.49
N ALA A 33 -49.37 14.54 -13.43
CA ALA A 33 -48.43 15.65 -13.59
C ALA A 33 -47.18 15.16 -14.36
N PRO A 34 -46.56 15.99 -15.20
CA PRO A 34 -45.38 15.58 -15.96
C PRO A 34 -44.26 15.16 -14.99
N GLN A 35 -43.89 13.88 -15.08
CA GLN A 35 -42.72 13.38 -14.37
C GLN A 35 -41.47 14.06 -14.87
N SER A 36 -40.75 14.71 -13.99
CA SER A 36 -39.39 15.20 -14.29
C SER A 36 -38.53 14.02 -14.74
N PRO A 37 -37.72 14.17 -15.79
CA PRO A 37 -36.84 13.13 -16.24
C PRO A 37 -35.88 12.75 -15.07
N PRO A 38 -35.54 11.46 -14.90
CA PRO A 38 -34.60 11.04 -13.89
C PRO A 38 -33.28 11.82 -14.04
N ALA A 39 -32.83 12.42 -12.95
CA ALA A 39 -31.55 13.12 -12.93
C ALA A 39 -30.48 12.17 -13.44
N ALA A 40 -29.82 12.55 -14.54
CA ALA A 40 -28.69 11.78 -15.06
C ALA A 40 -27.68 11.63 -13.94
N SER A 41 -27.36 10.39 -13.57
CA SER A 41 -26.30 10.10 -12.62
C SER A 41 -25.02 10.76 -13.13
N ALA A 42 -24.46 11.67 -12.32
CA ALA A 42 -23.17 12.28 -12.66
C ALA A 42 -22.17 11.15 -12.95
N PRO A 43 -21.36 11.27 -14.02
CA PRO A 43 -20.34 10.26 -14.29
C PRO A 43 -19.45 10.14 -13.06
N ALA A 44 -19.17 8.89 -12.64
CA ALA A 44 -18.22 8.61 -11.57
C ALA A 44 -16.94 9.40 -11.89
N GLY A 45 -16.57 10.31 -10.98
CA GLY A 45 -15.45 11.21 -11.20
C GLY A 45 -14.22 10.39 -11.60
N THR A 46 -13.63 10.76 -12.71
CA THR A 46 -12.35 10.18 -13.16
C THR A 46 -11.35 10.43 -12.04
N GLN A 47 -10.95 9.38 -11.35
CA GLN A 47 -9.91 9.47 -10.34
C GLN A 47 -8.65 10.00 -11.06
N ALA A 48 -8.14 11.14 -10.62
CA ALA A 48 -6.95 11.72 -11.22
C ALA A 48 -5.84 10.67 -11.20
N SER A 49 -5.19 10.44 -12.34
CA SER A 49 -4.04 9.55 -12.41
C SER A 49 -2.97 10.02 -11.43
N PRO A 50 -2.32 9.13 -10.70
CA PRO A 50 -1.24 9.52 -9.81
C PRO A 50 -0.15 10.28 -10.59
N THR A 51 0.31 11.38 -10.03
CA THR A 51 1.32 12.24 -10.68
C THR A 51 2.75 11.83 -10.33
N TYR A 52 2.90 11.11 -9.22
CA TYR A 52 4.19 10.70 -8.67
C TYR A 52 4.22 9.19 -8.47
N HIS A 53 5.31 8.56 -8.90
CA HIS A 53 5.54 7.12 -8.75
C HIS A 53 6.93 6.88 -8.21
N LEU A 54 7.00 6.20 -7.09
CA LEU A 54 8.24 5.75 -6.46
C LEU A 54 8.31 4.22 -6.55
N PHE A 55 9.28 3.72 -7.31
CA PHE A 55 9.61 2.30 -7.40
C PHE A 55 10.87 2.04 -6.60
N MET A 56 10.79 1.12 -5.65
CA MET A 56 11.91 0.70 -4.82
C MET A 56 12.20 -0.77 -5.07
N LYS A 57 13.45 -1.09 -5.37
CA LYS A 57 13.96 -2.47 -5.33
C LYS A 57 14.85 -2.62 -4.10
N VAL A 58 14.57 -3.62 -3.30
CA VAL A 58 15.34 -3.93 -2.09
C VAL A 58 15.92 -5.33 -2.24
N TYR A 59 17.24 -5.43 -2.23
CA TYR A 59 18.00 -6.67 -2.32
C TYR A 59 18.57 -6.99 -0.93
N ASN A 60 18.27 -8.17 -0.43
CA ASN A 60 18.93 -8.71 0.74
C ASN A 60 20.07 -9.64 0.29
N ASP A 61 21.21 -9.05 -0.03
CA ASP A 61 22.42 -9.77 -0.44
C ASP A 61 23.19 -10.35 0.77
N SER A 62 22.59 -10.27 1.96
CA SER A 62 23.18 -10.81 3.18
C SER A 62 22.75 -12.25 3.44
N THR A 63 23.33 -12.85 4.46
CA THR A 63 22.93 -14.17 4.96
C THR A 63 21.91 -14.12 6.09
N THR A 64 21.37 -12.92 6.40
CA THR A 64 20.49 -12.63 7.52
C THR A 64 19.04 -12.45 7.04
N ASP A 65 18.11 -13.21 7.59
CA ASP A 65 16.69 -12.98 7.36
C ASP A 65 16.21 -11.70 8.04
N LEU A 66 15.43 -10.89 7.33
CA LEU A 66 14.88 -9.64 7.83
C LEU A 66 13.36 -9.71 7.92
N LYS A 67 12.83 -9.36 9.08
CA LYS A 67 11.40 -9.29 9.36
C LYS A 67 10.88 -7.87 9.15
N LEU A 68 9.84 -7.70 8.37
CA LEU A 68 9.18 -6.41 8.22
C LEU A 68 8.49 -6.01 9.53
N VAL A 69 8.87 -4.85 10.06
CA VAL A 69 8.30 -4.23 11.27
C VAL A 69 7.21 -3.23 10.90
N SER A 70 7.51 -2.33 9.97
CA SER A 70 6.54 -1.40 9.42
C SER A 70 6.87 -1.01 7.97
N ALA A 71 5.82 -0.61 7.24
CA ALA A 71 5.93 0.02 5.93
C ALA A 71 4.96 1.20 5.90
N ASP A 72 5.50 2.39 5.75
CA ASP A 72 4.78 3.66 5.80
C ASP A 72 4.98 4.43 4.48
N HIS A 73 4.00 5.23 4.09
CA HIS A 73 4.06 6.18 2.99
C HIS A 73 3.47 7.53 3.43
N ASN A 74 3.64 8.57 2.61
CA ASN A 74 3.03 9.88 2.87
C ASN A 74 1.49 9.82 2.76
N ASP A 75 0.81 10.79 3.37
CA ASP A 75 -0.67 10.83 3.52
C ASP A 75 -1.43 10.76 2.19
N SER A 76 -0.86 11.29 1.11
CA SER A 76 -1.43 11.21 -0.24
C SER A 76 -1.00 9.98 -1.04
N GLY A 77 -0.20 9.10 -0.43
CA GLY A 77 0.35 7.91 -1.06
C GLY A 77 -0.61 6.72 -1.07
N HIS A 78 -0.38 5.83 -2.02
CA HIS A 78 -1.05 4.53 -2.11
C HIS A 78 -0.01 3.47 -2.47
N TRP A 79 -0.07 2.33 -1.78
CA TRP A 79 0.74 1.18 -2.15
C TRP A 79 0.22 0.55 -3.44
N GLY A 80 1.04 0.46 -4.47
CA GLY A 80 0.86 -0.44 -5.60
C GLY A 80 1.30 -1.85 -5.20
N GLN A 81 2.55 -1.98 -4.76
CA GLN A 81 3.10 -3.19 -4.16
C GLN A 81 3.69 -2.87 -2.79
N ARG A 82 3.23 -3.57 -1.76
CA ARG A 82 3.67 -3.35 -0.38
C ARG A 82 4.82 -4.27 -0.03
N ALA A 83 5.72 -3.78 0.83
CA ALA A 83 6.81 -4.55 1.40
C ALA A 83 6.32 -5.76 2.23
N VAL A 84 7.14 -6.80 2.25
CA VAL A 84 6.95 -8.04 3.00
C VAL A 84 8.22 -8.40 3.78
N ASP A 85 8.23 -9.53 4.49
CA ASP A 85 9.46 -10.09 5.07
C ASP A 85 10.48 -10.35 3.96
N LEU A 86 11.74 -10.05 4.21
CA LEU A 86 12.83 -10.13 3.24
C LEU A 86 13.89 -11.15 3.66
N PRO A 87 13.73 -12.43 3.29
CA PRO A 87 14.69 -13.47 3.60
C PRO A 87 16.07 -13.23 2.98
N ALA A 88 17.09 -13.86 3.53
CA ALA A 88 18.46 -13.87 3.03
C ALA A 88 18.52 -14.26 1.54
N GLY A 89 19.27 -13.54 0.75
CA GLY A 89 19.45 -13.76 -0.69
C GLY A 89 18.19 -13.52 -1.53
N LYS A 90 17.17 -12.83 -1.00
CA LYS A 90 15.94 -12.47 -1.74
C LYS A 90 15.87 -10.98 -2.00
N SER A 91 15.02 -10.63 -2.95
CA SER A 91 14.70 -9.24 -3.25
C SER A 91 13.19 -9.05 -3.30
N GLU A 92 12.77 -7.82 -3.07
CA GLU A 92 11.40 -7.40 -3.26
C GLU A 92 11.33 -6.11 -4.07
N GLN A 93 10.18 -5.86 -4.64
CA GLN A 93 9.84 -4.58 -5.25
C GLN A 93 8.71 -3.96 -4.44
N VAL A 94 8.83 -2.66 -4.19
CA VAL A 94 7.83 -1.85 -3.50
C VAL A 94 7.46 -0.70 -4.42
N ASP A 95 6.18 -0.38 -4.48
CA ASP A 95 5.66 0.66 -5.35
C ASP A 95 4.70 1.55 -4.56
N VAL A 96 4.96 2.85 -4.60
CA VAL A 96 4.10 3.88 -4.02
C VAL A 96 3.74 4.89 -5.09
N SER A 97 2.45 5.17 -5.23
CA SER A 97 1.96 6.25 -6.08
C SER A 97 1.31 7.34 -5.24
N SER A 98 1.45 8.60 -5.67
CA SER A 98 0.84 9.75 -5.00
C SER A 98 0.32 10.75 -6.04
N TRP A 99 -0.75 11.44 -5.70
CA TRP A 99 -1.33 12.47 -6.56
C TRP A 99 -0.93 13.90 -6.14
N MET A 100 -0.23 14.04 -4.99
CA MET A 100 0.14 15.34 -4.43
C MET A 100 1.46 15.23 -3.65
N TYR A 101 2.31 16.25 -3.76
CA TYR A 101 3.52 16.45 -2.96
C TYR A 101 4.64 15.40 -3.06
N GLY A 102 4.66 14.62 -4.14
CA GLY A 102 5.64 13.55 -4.30
C GLY A 102 5.21 12.23 -3.66
N ALA A 103 6.00 11.19 -3.86
CA ALA A 103 5.80 9.88 -3.24
C ALA A 103 6.93 9.61 -2.24
N HIS A 104 6.58 9.05 -1.10
CA HIS A 104 7.53 8.69 -0.05
C HIS A 104 7.25 7.28 0.44
N ALA A 105 8.29 6.50 0.67
CA ALA A 105 8.21 5.21 1.34
C ALA A 105 9.28 5.09 2.43
N LEU A 106 8.88 4.53 3.57
CA LEU A 106 9.73 4.23 4.70
C LEU A 106 9.48 2.78 5.13
N LEU A 107 10.48 1.93 4.97
CA LEU A 107 10.44 0.53 5.35
C LEU A 107 11.33 0.31 6.58
N ARG A 108 10.84 -0.45 7.54
CA ARG A 108 11.62 -0.85 8.73
C ARG A 108 11.62 -2.36 8.83
N TYR A 109 12.79 -2.93 8.83
CA TYR A 109 13.02 -4.34 9.07
C TYR A 109 13.76 -4.52 10.40
N ALA A 110 13.60 -5.70 11.01
CA ALA A 110 14.40 -6.15 12.13
C ALA A 110 15.18 -7.39 11.75
N ASP A 111 16.42 -7.46 12.15
CA ASP A 111 17.23 -8.67 12.13
C ASP A 111 16.84 -9.63 13.28
N PRO A 112 17.38 -10.86 13.36
CA PRO A 112 17.09 -11.79 14.45
C PRO A 112 17.45 -11.30 15.86
N SER A 113 18.33 -10.29 15.98
CA SER A 113 18.66 -9.67 17.27
C SER A 113 17.66 -8.58 17.67
N GLY A 114 16.76 -8.18 16.78
CA GLY A 114 15.84 -7.06 16.96
C GLY A 114 16.42 -5.70 16.55
N ALA A 115 17.65 -5.66 16.07
CA ALA A 115 18.25 -4.44 15.54
C ALA A 115 17.62 -4.07 14.18
N GLN A 116 17.49 -2.78 13.91
CA GLN A 116 16.71 -2.28 12.79
C GLN A 116 17.55 -1.91 11.57
N VAL A 117 16.98 -2.21 10.40
CA VAL A 117 17.38 -1.67 9.10
C VAL A 117 16.24 -0.79 8.62
N VAL A 118 16.51 0.47 8.35
CA VAL A 118 15.56 1.46 7.87
C VAL A 118 15.92 1.82 6.44
N ILE A 119 14.95 1.77 5.56
CA ILE A 119 15.08 2.13 4.15
C ILE A 119 14.08 3.24 3.85
N SER A 120 14.57 4.34 3.32
CA SER A 120 13.78 5.52 3.00
C SER A 120 14.05 5.95 1.56
N ALA A 121 13.00 6.31 0.84
CA ALA A 121 13.11 6.94 -0.47
C ALA A 121 12.02 7.99 -0.66
N ASN A 122 12.41 9.11 -1.29
CA ASN A 122 11.55 10.25 -1.56
C ASN A 122 11.60 10.64 -3.03
N ASP A 123 10.44 10.69 -3.69
CA ASP A 123 10.21 11.46 -4.92
C ASP A 123 9.72 12.85 -4.52
N ASN A 124 10.60 13.82 -4.50
CA ASN A 124 10.30 15.14 -3.94
C ASN A 124 9.98 16.14 -5.06
N THR A 125 8.88 16.88 -4.88
CA THR A 125 8.41 17.87 -5.86
C THR A 125 9.26 19.14 -5.93
N ILE A 126 9.98 19.47 -4.87
CA ILE A 126 10.61 20.79 -4.69
C ILE A 126 12.14 20.67 -4.60
N ASN A 127 12.62 19.57 -4.04
CA ASN A 127 14.03 19.30 -3.81
C ASN A 127 14.52 18.14 -4.71
N HIS A 128 15.75 17.70 -4.47
CA HIS A 128 16.26 16.50 -5.11
C HIS A 128 15.61 15.27 -4.50
N ASN A 129 15.38 14.26 -5.33
CA ASN A 129 15.02 12.92 -4.86
C ASN A 129 16.14 12.40 -3.97
N ASP A 130 15.80 11.77 -2.86
CA ASP A 130 16.79 11.36 -1.87
C ASP A 130 16.45 10.01 -1.21
N THR A 131 17.45 9.46 -0.54
CA THR A 131 17.35 8.27 0.31
C THR A 131 17.64 8.59 1.77
N ASP A 132 17.46 9.84 2.16
CA ASP A 132 17.75 10.33 3.50
C ASP A 132 16.92 9.57 4.55
N GLY A 133 17.57 9.20 5.64
CA GLY A 133 16.98 8.35 6.67
C GLY A 133 17.25 6.86 6.48
N THR A 134 17.84 6.44 5.34
CA THR A 134 18.30 5.05 5.18
C THR A 134 19.48 4.78 6.11
N THR A 135 19.33 3.79 6.98
CA THR A 135 20.34 3.46 8.00
C THR A 135 20.20 2.04 8.52
N SER A 136 21.26 1.51 9.12
CA SER A 136 21.24 0.23 9.83
C SER A 136 21.96 0.37 11.16
N ASN A 137 21.30 -0.01 12.26
CA ASN A 137 21.93 -0.22 13.56
C ASN A 137 22.20 -1.70 13.85
N SER A 138 21.93 -2.58 12.88
CA SER A 138 22.22 -4.00 12.99
C SER A 138 23.73 -4.26 13.06
N PRO A 139 24.20 -5.13 13.97
CA PRO A 139 25.57 -5.58 13.96
C PRO A 139 25.88 -6.57 12.82
N LEU A 140 24.86 -7.09 12.15
CA LEU A 140 24.99 -8.16 11.15
C LEU A 140 25.01 -7.63 9.72
N VAL A 141 24.29 -6.50 9.45
CA VAL A 141 24.11 -6.01 8.09
C VAL A 141 24.30 -4.50 7.99
N ASN A 142 24.75 -4.08 6.81
CA ASN A 142 24.75 -2.70 6.34
C ASN A 142 23.65 -2.52 5.30
N VAL A 143 23.24 -1.27 5.05
CA VAL A 143 22.35 -0.90 3.95
C VAL A 143 22.95 0.26 3.16
N ASN A 144 22.91 0.15 1.85
CA ASN A 144 23.28 1.21 0.90
C ASN A 144 22.13 1.41 -0.08
N GLY A 145 21.80 2.65 -0.39
CA GLY A 145 20.76 2.99 -1.34
C GLY A 145 21.25 3.94 -2.42
N SER A 146 20.64 3.85 -3.58
CA SER A 146 20.77 4.80 -4.67
C SER A 146 19.39 5.19 -5.18
N ILE A 147 19.28 6.41 -5.71
CA ILE A 147 18.03 6.92 -6.25
C ILE A 147 18.31 7.61 -7.58
N GLY A 148 17.42 7.39 -8.55
CA GLY A 148 17.50 7.98 -9.88
C GLY A 148 16.11 8.26 -10.43
N GLY A 149 16.07 8.93 -11.57
CA GLY A 149 14.83 9.35 -12.21
C GLY A 149 14.58 10.85 -12.09
N GLY A 150 13.49 11.30 -12.70
CA GLY A 150 13.04 12.69 -12.65
C GLY A 150 11.87 12.86 -11.70
N ILE A 151 11.46 14.11 -11.52
CA ILE A 151 10.25 14.44 -10.77
C ILE A 151 9.06 13.66 -11.33
N GLY A 152 8.33 12.96 -10.47
CA GLY A 152 7.14 12.19 -10.82
C GLY A 152 7.39 10.73 -11.17
N HIS A 153 8.64 10.33 -11.47
CA HIS A 153 9.00 8.94 -11.73
C HIS A 153 10.39 8.64 -11.18
N VAL A 154 10.43 8.05 -10.01
CA VAL A 154 11.65 7.77 -9.28
C VAL A 154 11.86 6.27 -9.16
N ASN A 155 13.07 5.84 -9.42
CA ASN A 155 13.54 4.48 -9.17
C ASN A 155 14.62 4.53 -8.10
N SER A 156 14.48 3.72 -7.07
CA SER A 156 15.49 3.56 -6.04
C SER A 156 15.88 2.09 -5.91
N GLU A 157 17.13 1.87 -5.55
CA GLU A 157 17.70 0.55 -5.38
C GLU A 157 18.49 0.50 -4.09
N PHE A 158 18.22 -0.53 -3.28
CA PHE A 158 18.83 -0.70 -1.97
C PHE A 158 19.45 -2.09 -1.86
N HIS A 159 20.68 -2.13 -1.36
CA HIS A 159 21.43 -3.35 -1.11
C HIS A 159 21.72 -3.49 0.38
N ILE A 160 21.25 -4.58 0.97
CA ILE A 160 21.54 -4.98 2.34
C ILE A 160 22.60 -6.07 2.28
N THR A 161 23.77 -5.78 2.81
CA THR A 161 24.94 -6.67 2.74
C THR A 161 25.41 -7.06 4.13
N ASN A 162 26.15 -8.16 4.24
CA ASN A 162 26.80 -8.50 5.51
C ASN A 162 27.77 -7.38 5.95
N ARG A 163 27.92 -7.21 7.26
CA ARG A 163 28.93 -6.35 7.88
C ARG A 163 30.27 -7.00 7.95
#